data_46d005b8d433abc5abb0dc7c6a681928
#
_entry.id   46d005b8d433abc5abb0dc7c6a681928
#
_cell.length_a   1.000
_cell.length_b   1.000
_cell.length_c   1.000
_cell.angle_alpha   90.00
_cell.angle_beta   90.00
_cell.angle_gamma   90.00
#
_symmetry.space_group_name_H-M   'P 1'
#
loop_
_entity.id
_entity.type
_entity.pdbx_description
1 polymer ?
#
loop_
_entity_poly.entity_id
_entity_poly.type
_entity_poly.pdbx_seq_one_letter_code
_entity_poly.pdbx_strand_id
1 'polypeptide(L)'
;MIYTHVGVVSKIPLTAFSLEKIIHAKRKDVFKIFSNYDDYEKLIPQYFPSIRIRSVRGNTAVVEEHLKLGDLELVLMSKHVATPFVLHEVYVIGGKSKGSYIKQEFVEIPEGTKILIDVNLKLTGLMKIPKVLDKSKLIENYSNLLNDLTILCEN
;
A
#
# COMPACT_ATOMS: atom_id res chain seq x y z
N MET A 1 -8.19 18.17 -15.73
CA MET A 1 -8.20 17.49 -15.90
C MET A 1 -8.59 16.76 -16.72
N ILE A 2 -8.52 16.57 -17.04
CA ILE A 2 -8.76 15.97 -17.77
C ILE A 2 -9.40 14.94 -17.81
N TYR A 3 -9.50 14.60 -17.38
CA TYR A 3 -10.04 13.68 -17.29
C TYR A 3 -11.25 13.30 -17.33
N THR A 4 -11.71 13.77 -17.30
CA THR A 4 -13.10 13.62 -17.22
C THR A 4 -13.63 12.57 -18.17
N HIS A 5 -13.36 12.68 -19.38
CA HIS A 5 -13.75 11.66 -20.35
C HIS A 5 -13.05 10.33 -20.05
N VAL A 6 -12.03 10.37 -19.26
CA VAL A 6 -11.37 9.15 -18.81
C VAL A 6 -12.32 8.27 -18.05
N GLY A 7 -13.14 8.87 -17.16
CA GLY A 7 -14.13 8.12 -16.43
C GLY A 7 -15.17 7.48 -17.32
N VAL A 8 -15.48 8.12 -18.44
CA VAL A 8 -16.45 7.58 -19.39
C VAL A 8 -15.91 6.35 -20.09
N VAL A 9 -14.63 6.35 -20.40
CA VAL A 9 -14.01 5.25 -21.11
C VAL A 9 -13.81 4.03 -20.22
N SER A 10 -13.40 4.27 -18.99
CA SER A 10 -13.09 3.17 -18.08
C SER A 10 -14.34 2.68 -17.37
N LYS A 11 -14.62 1.39 -17.50
CA LYS A 11 -15.70 0.73 -16.77
C LYS A 11 -15.20 0.07 -15.50
N ILE A 12 -13.90 0.10 -15.28
CA ILE A 12 -13.26 -0.51 -14.11
C ILE A 12 -13.10 0.56 -13.04
N PRO A 13 -13.69 0.35 -11.85
CA PRO A 13 -13.50 1.31 -10.76
C PRO A 13 -12.02 1.44 -10.44
N LEU A 14 -11.55 2.68 -10.46
CA LEU A 14 -10.18 3.01 -10.16
C LEU A 14 -10.17 4.08 -9.08
N THR A 15 -9.53 3.79 -7.96
CA THR A 15 -9.36 4.75 -6.87
C THR A 15 -7.88 5.07 -6.75
N ALA A 16 -7.53 6.32 -7.02
CA ALA A 16 -6.16 6.77 -6.96
C ALA A 16 -6.04 7.93 -5.98
N PHE A 17 -5.02 7.89 -5.14
CA PHE A 17 -4.72 8.98 -4.23
C PHE A 17 -3.25 8.94 -3.83
N SER A 18 -2.76 10.07 -3.32
CA SER A 18 -1.38 10.20 -2.88
C SER A 18 -1.36 10.70 -1.44
N LEU A 19 -0.40 10.21 -0.68
CA LEU A 19 -0.18 10.62 0.70
C LEU A 19 1.28 10.99 0.88
N GLU A 20 1.53 11.86 1.86
CA GLU A 20 2.88 12.29 2.20
C GLU A 20 3.00 12.30 3.71
N LYS A 21 4.14 11.84 4.22
CA LYS A 21 4.36 11.79 5.67
C LYS A 21 5.83 12.06 5.97
N ILE A 22 6.06 12.88 7.00
CA ILE A 22 7.40 13.10 7.54
C ILE A 22 7.55 12.22 8.75
N ILE A 23 8.63 11.42 8.77
CA ILE A 23 8.91 10.48 9.85
C ILE A 23 10.27 10.83 10.44
N HIS A 24 10.31 10.98 11.75
CA HIS A 24 11.53 11.36 12.46
C HIS A 24 12.39 10.12 12.75
N ALA A 25 12.90 9.53 11.68
CA ALA A 25 13.77 8.37 11.71
C ALA A 25 14.57 8.34 10.43
N LYS A 26 15.71 7.65 10.47
CA LYS A 26 16.61 7.55 9.31
C LYS A 26 15.94 6.78 8.18
N ARG A 27 16.20 7.21 6.94
CA ARG A 27 15.62 6.59 5.75
C ARG A 27 15.81 5.08 5.72
N LYS A 28 17.00 4.59 6.06
CA LYS A 28 17.29 3.16 6.07
C LYS A 28 16.35 2.40 7.02
N ASP A 29 16.11 2.96 8.21
CA ASP A 29 15.27 2.32 9.21
C ASP A 29 13.80 2.36 8.80
N VAL A 30 13.36 3.50 8.25
CA VAL A 30 12.00 3.66 7.75
C VAL A 30 11.75 2.68 6.61
N PHE A 31 12.67 2.61 5.67
CA PHE A 31 12.57 1.68 4.54
C PHE A 31 12.42 0.24 5.03
N LYS A 32 13.21 -0.16 6.01
CA LYS A 32 13.17 -1.52 6.55
C LYS A 32 11.79 -1.86 7.13
N ILE A 33 11.21 -0.93 7.87
CA ILE A 33 9.89 -1.16 8.46
C ILE A 33 8.82 -1.25 7.39
N PHE A 34 8.81 -0.30 6.46
CA PHE A 34 7.76 -0.23 5.44
C PHE A 34 7.83 -1.36 4.42
N SER A 35 9.02 -1.87 4.13
CA SER A 35 9.20 -2.95 3.16
C SER A 35 9.28 -4.32 3.80
N ASN A 36 9.05 -4.42 5.11
CA ASN A 36 9.19 -5.67 5.85
C ASN A 36 7.88 -6.45 5.84
N TYR A 37 7.45 -6.85 4.64
CA TYR A 37 6.21 -7.62 4.48
C TYR A 37 6.23 -8.92 5.28
N ASP A 38 7.42 -9.47 5.54
CA ASP A 38 7.57 -10.68 6.34
C ASP A 38 6.93 -10.55 7.72
N ASP A 39 7.03 -9.38 8.32
CA ASP A 39 6.60 -9.14 9.69
C ASP A 39 5.29 -8.36 9.79
N TYR A 40 4.64 -8.04 8.68
CA TYR A 40 3.37 -7.29 8.70
C TYR A 40 2.32 -7.97 9.59
N GLU A 41 2.22 -9.28 9.51
CA GLU A 41 1.25 -10.03 10.30
C GLU A 41 1.53 -9.89 11.80
N LYS A 42 2.79 -9.73 12.16
CA LYS A 42 3.20 -9.56 13.55
C LYS A 42 3.12 -8.12 14.01
N LEU A 43 3.55 -7.19 13.15
CA LEU A 43 3.68 -5.78 13.51
C LEU A 43 2.37 -5.00 13.40
N ILE A 44 1.59 -5.30 12.37
CA ILE A 44 0.33 -4.59 12.08
C ILE A 44 -0.77 -5.58 11.69
N PRO A 45 -1.09 -6.53 12.59
CA PRO A 45 -2.07 -7.58 12.28
C PRO A 45 -3.47 -7.04 12.04
N GLN A 46 -3.78 -5.84 12.53
CA GLN A 46 -5.08 -5.21 12.30
C GLN A 46 -5.29 -4.86 10.83
N TYR A 47 -4.21 -4.69 10.07
CA TYR A 47 -4.27 -4.40 8.63
C TYR A 47 -3.90 -5.62 7.79
N PHE A 48 -2.97 -6.44 8.29
CA PHE A 48 -2.51 -7.64 7.58
C PHE A 48 -2.64 -8.85 8.51
N PRO A 49 -3.85 -9.39 8.65
CA PRO A 49 -4.06 -10.55 9.52
C PRO A 49 -3.37 -11.82 9.03
N SER A 50 -2.99 -11.89 7.77
CA SER A 50 -2.32 -13.07 7.23
C SER A 50 -1.39 -12.67 6.09
N ILE A 51 -0.15 -13.18 6.16
CA ILE A 51 0.87 -13.00 5.12
C ILE A 51 1.45 -14.37 4.81
N ARG A 52 1.55 -14.67 3.52
CA ARG A 52 2.15 -15.93 3.08
C ARG A 52 3.10 -15.66 1.92
N ILE A 53 4.39 -15.85 2.15
CA ILE A 53 5.40 -15.63 1.13
C ILE A 53 5.41 -16.83 0.19
N ARG A 54 5.26 -16.56 -1.11
CA ARG A 54 5.22 -17.62 -2.13
C ARG A 54 6.58 -17.82 -2.78
N SER A 55 7.32 -16.75 -3.01
CA SER A 55 8.66 -16.84 -3.58
C SER A 55 9.42 -15.56 -3.31
N VAL A 56 10.74 -15.68 -3.25
CA VAL A 56 11.66 -14.54 -3.11
C VAL A 56 12.81 -14.72 -4.07
N ARG A 57 13.10 -13.67 -4.85
CA ARG A 57 14.24 -13.64 -5.76
C ARG A 57 14.88 -12.26 -5.69
N GLY A 58 16.04 -12.18 -5.02
CA GLY A 58 16.72 -10.91 -4.83
C GLY A 58 15.83 -9.92 -4.11
N ASN A 59 15.59 -8.78 -4.74
CA ASN A 59 14.76 -7.71 -4.17
C ASN A 59 13.29 -7.82 -4.54
N THR A 60 12.87 -8.94 -5.10
CA THR A 60 11.49 -9.17 -5.54
C THR A 60 10.90 -10.36 -4.79
N ALA A 61 9.67 -10.21 -4.33
CA ALA A 61 8.96 -11.29 -3.66
C ALA A 61 7.52 -11.34 -4.13
N VAL A 62 6.96 -12.56 -4.18
CA VAL A 62 5.53 -12.75 -4.42
C VAL A 62 4.92 -13.19 -3.11
N VAL A 63 3.91 -12.46 -2.67
CA VAL A 63 3.33 -12.59 -1.35
C VAL A 63 1.81 -12.65 -1.47
N GLU A 64 1.21 -13.57 -0.74
CA GLU A 64 -0.25 -13.63 -0.60
C GLU A 64 -0.60 -12.88 0.67
N GLU A 65 -1.36 -11.79 0.53
CA GLU A 65 -1.64 -10.88 1.63
C GLU A 65 -3.14 -10.77 1.86
N HIS A 66 -3.55 -10.82 3.11
CA HIS A 66 -4.90 -10.46 3.50
C HIS A 66 -4.82 -9.03 4.04
N LEU A 67 -5.48 -8.10 3.37
CA LEU A 67 -5.47 -6.68 3.72
C LEU A 67 -6.83 -6.25 4.22
N LYS A 68 -6.87 -5.57 5.37
CA LYS A 68 -8.07 -4.99 5.94
C LYS A 68 -7.89 -3.48 6.07
N LEU A 69 -8.76 -2.74 5.39
CA LEU A 69 -8.81 -1.28 5.48
C LEU A 69 -10.24 -0.88 5.85
N GLY A 70 -10.51 -0.81 7.16
CA GLY A 70 -11.87 -0.59 7.64
C GLY A 70 -12.76 -1.76 7.27
N ASP A 71 -13.84 -1.48 6.55
CA ASP A 71 -14.78 -2.52 6.10
C ASP A 71 -14.33 -3.23 4.82
N LEU A 72 -13.26 -2.73 4.19
CA LEU A 72 -12.73 -3.35 2.98
C LEU A 72 -11.75 -4.45 3.34
N GLU A 73 -12.03 -5.68 2.86
CA GLU A 73 -11.14 -6.81 3.03
C GLU A 73 -10.76 -7.35 1.66
N LEU A 74 -9.46 -7.50 1.44
CA LEU A 74 -8.93 -7.98 0.17
C LEU A 74 -7.93 -9.11 0.41
N VAL A 75 -8.00 -10.14 -0.43
CA VAL A 75 -6.94 -11.15 -0.50
C VAL A 75 -6.19 -10.86 -1.79
N LEU A 76 -4.92 -10.53 -1.64
CA LEU A 76 -4.08 -10.06 -2.72
C LEU A 76 -2.96 -11.05 -3.00
N MET A 77 -2.69 -11.29 -4.28
CA MET A 77 -1.41 -11.87 -4.68
C MET A 77 -0.57 -10.70 -5.16
N SER A 78 0.45 -10.34 -4.41
CA SER A 78 1.22 -9.13 -4.64
C SER A 78 2.68 -9.43 -4.96
N LYS A 79 3.24 -8.65 -5.88
CA LYS A 79 4.67 -8.67 -6.15
C LYS A 79 5.28 -7.43 -5.51
N HIS A 80 6.14 -7.63 -4.53
CA HIS A 80 6.89 -6.57 -3.87
C HIS A 80 8.25 -6.42 -4.54
N VAL A 81 8.58 -5.20 -4.92
CA VAL A 81 9.89 -4.88 -5.48
C VAL A 81 10.52 -3.80 -4.63
N ALA A 82 11.67 -4.12 -4.05
CA ALA A 82 12.38 -3.22 -3.14
C ALA A 82 13.65 -2.70 -3.79
N THR A 83 13.82 -1.38 -3.78
CA THR A 83 15.07 -0.74 -4.19
C THR A 83 15.62 -0.05 -2.96
N PRO A 84 16.51 -0.69 -2.20
CA PRO A 84 17.03 -0.12 -0.96
C PRO A 84 17.80 1.16 -1.25
N PHE A 85 17.55 2.21 -0.53
CA PHE A 85 16.58 2.46 0.54
C PHE A 85 15.63 3.55 0.07
N VAL A 86 15.33 3.56 -1.24
CA VAL A 86 14.65 4.67 -1.90
C VAL A 86 13.24 4.33 -2.39
N LEU A 87 12.94 3.06 -2.66
CA LEU A 87 11.68 2.73 -3.32
C LEU A 87 11.17 1.36 -2.91
N HIS A 88 9.88 1.29 -2.62
CA HIS A 88 9.19 0.01 -2.41
C HIS A 88 7.90 0.05 -3.22
N GLU A 89 7.77 -0.92 -4.13
CA GLU A 89 6.63 -1.00 -5.03
C GLU A 89 5.87 -2.29 -4.80
N VAL A 90 4.53 -2.19 -4.85
CA VAL A 90 3.66 -3.35 -4.70
C VAL A 90 2.75 -3.41 -5.92
N TYR A 91 2.87 -4.50 -6.67
CA TYR A 91 2.03 -4.77 -7.84
C TYR A 91 1.08 -5.90 -7.48
N VAL A 92 -0.21 -5.66 -7.52
CA VAL A 92 -1.20 -6.71 -7.27
C VAL A 92 -1.37 -7.49 -8.57
N ILE A 93 -0.92 -8.74 -8.56
CA ILE A 93 -0.87 -9.58 -9.76
C ILE A 93 -1.97 -10.63 -9.80
N GLY A 94 -2.77 -10.74 -8.73
CA GLY A 94 -3.89 -11.69 -8.69
C GLY A 94 -4.91 -11.27 -7.65
N GLY A 95 -6.10 -11.86 -7.74
CA GLY A 95 -7.23 -11.54 -6.88
C GLY A 95 -8.14 -10.49 -7.48
N LYS A 96 -9.13 -10.06 -6.68
CA LYS A 96 -10.17 -9.14 -7.17
C LYS A 96 -9.66 -7.72 -7.41
N SER A 97 -8.51 -7.38 -6.89
CA SER A 97 -7.91 -6.06 -7.09
C SER A 97 -6.68 -6.12 -8.00
N LYS A 98 -6.58 -7.16 -8.82
CA LYS A 98 -5.49 -7.31 -9.79
C LYS A 98 -5.33 -6.05 -10.62
N GLY A 99 -4.09 -5.61 -10.79
CA GLY A 99 -3.76 -4.39 -11.50
C GLY A 99 -3.58 -3.18 -10.60
N SER A 100 -3.87 -3.33 -9.30
CA SER A 100 -3.59 -2.28 -8.33
C SER A 100 -2.08 -2.12 -8.17
N TYR A 101 -1.67 -0.90 -7.81
CA TYR A 101 -0.27 -0.56 -7.67
C TYR A 101 -0.10 0.43 -6.54
N ILE A 102 0.91 0.19 -5.70
CA ILE A 102 1.27 1.09 -4.61
C ILE A 102 2.75 1.38 -4.74
N LYS A 103 3.10 2.67 -4.74
CA LYS A 103 4.48 3.10 -4.79
C LYS A 103 4.81 3.89 -3.54
N GLN A 104 5.92 3.55 -2.90
CA GLN A 104 6.41 4.24 -1.70
C GLN A 104 7.82 4.72 -1.99
N GLU A 105 8.02 6.04 -2.02
CA GLU A 105 9.33 6.65 -2.19
C GLU A 105 9.82 7.20 -0.86
N PHE A 106 11.09 6.96 -0.56
CA PHE A 106 11.70 7.33 0.71
C PHE A 106 12.78 8.39 0.44
N VAL A 107 12.51 9.62 0.87
CA VAL A 107 13.39 10.75 0.60
C VAL A 107 14.03 11.20 1.91
N GLU A 108 15.35 11.29 1.90
CA GLU A 108 16.08 11.77 3.06
C GLU A 108 15.92 13.28 3.19
N ILE A 109 15.55 13.75 4.38
CA ILE A 109 15.37 15.17 4.68
C ILE A 109 16.06 15.47 6.02
N PRO A 110 16.30 16.76 6.34
CA PRO A 110 16.98 17.09 7.60
C PRO A 110 16.28 16.55 8.84
N GLU A 111 14.93 16.50 8.85
CA GLU A 111 14.15 16.01 10.00
C GLU A 111 14.13 14.49 10.08
N GLY A 112 14.54 13.79 9.04
CA GLY A 112 14.52 12.33 8.98
C GLY A 112 14.18 11.82 7.60
N THR A 113 12.95 11.38 7.39
CA THR A 113 12.52 10.80 6.11
C THR A 113 11.16 11.35 5.72
N LYS A 114 11.03 11.70 4.44
CA LYS A 114 9.73 12.00 3.86
C LYS A 114 9.32 10.81 3.00
N ILE A 115 8.14 10.27 3.26
CA ILE A 115 7.58 9.22 2.42
C ILE A 115 6.54 9.81 1.50
N LEU A 116 6.65 9.48 0.22
CA LEU A 116 5.66 9.83 -0.79
C LEU A 116 5.01 8.54 -1.23
N ILE A 117 3.69 8.44 -1.04
CA ILE A 117 2.95 7.21 -1.33
C ILE A 117 1.91 7.50 -2.40
N ASP A 118 1.97 6.74 -3.49
CA ASP A 118 0.95 6.76 -4.53
C ASP A 118 0.21 5.44 -4.49
N VAL A 119 -1.12 5.51 -4.34
CA VAL A 119 -1.99 4.34 -4.27
C VAL A 119 -2.93 4.39 -5.46
N ASN A 120 -3.01 3.26 -6.16
CA ASN A 120 -3.84 3.12 -7.35
C ASN A 120 -4.56 1.78 -7.27
N LEU A 121 -5.80 1.81 -6.78
CA LEU A 121 -6.54 0.58 -6.50
C LEU A 121 -7.57 0.31 -7.59
N LYS A 122 -7.53 -0.91 -8.13
CA LYS A 122 -8.55 -1.43 -9.03
C LYS A 122 -9.39 -2.42 -8.23
N LEU A 123 -10.67 -2.12 -8.09
CA LEU A 123 -11.55 -2.89 -7.22
C LEU A 123 -12.70 -3.53 -8.01
N THR A 124 -12.39 -4.10 -9.16
CA THR A 124 -13.39 -4.63 -10.09
C THR A 124 -14.30 -5.68 -9.47
N GLY A 125 -13.75 -6.54 -8.63
CA GLY A 125 -14.53 -7.60 -8.00
C GLY A 125 -15.45 -7.13 -6.90
N LEU A 126 -15.43 -5.83 -6.56
CA LEU A 126 -16.17 -5.28 -5.43
C LEU A 126 -17.22 -4.26 -5.87
N MET A 127 -17.61 -4.30 -7.12
CA MET A 127 -18.55 -3.31 -7.66
C MET A 127 -19.93 -3.34 -7.01
N LYS A 128 -20.27 -4.43 -6.34
CA LYS A 128 -21.53 -4.56 -5.66
C LYS A 128 -21.53 -3.97 -4.26
N ILE A 129 -20.39 -3.43 -3.82
CA ILE A 129 -20.24 -2.88 -2.46
C ILE A 129 -19.79 -1.43 -2.56
N PRO A 130 -20.63 -0.52 -3.11
CA PRO A 130 -20.20 0.85 -3.38
C PRO A 130 -19.83 1.64 -2.13
N LYS A 131 -20.41 1.33 -0.98
CA LYS A 131 -20.10 2.05 0.26
C LYS A 131 -18.67 1.82 0.70
N VAL A 132 -18.12 0.64 0.39
CA VAL A 132 -16.75 0.30 0.75
C VAL A 132 -15.76 1.04 -0.12
N LEU A 133 -16.22 1.53 -1.26
CA LEU A 133 -15.38 2.23 -2.25
C LEU A 133 -15.35 3.74 -2.06
N ASP A 134 -15.89 4.23 -0.94
CA ASP A 134 -15.81 5.65 -0.61
C ASP A 134 -14.35 6.05 -0.49
N LYS A 135 -13.92 6.93 -1.40
CA LYS A 135 -12.53 7.35 -1.49
C LYS A 135 -12.04 8.00 -0.20
N SER A 136 -12.86 8.85 0.40
CA SER A 136 -12.51 9.53 1.65
C SER A 136 -12.23 8.52 2.75
N LYS A 137 -13.05 7.49 2.83
CA LYS A 137 -12.92 6.44 3.83
C LYS A 137 -11.66 5.60 3.60
N LEU A 138 -11.37 5.30 2.34
CA LEU A 138 -10.15 4.58 1.97
C LEU A 138 -8.90 5.36 2.36
N ILE A 139 -8.90 6.66 2.07
CA ILE A 139 -7.77 7.53 2.44
C ILE A 139 -7.60 7.56 3.94
N GLU A 140 -8.71 7.71 4.69
CA GLU A 140 -8.66 7.72 6.15
C GLU A 140 -8.06 6.42 6.69
N ASN A 141 -8.56 5.29 6.21
CA ASN A 141 -8.10 3.99 6.69
C ASN A 141 -6.64 3.72 6.30
N TYR A 142 -6.25 4.13 5.11
CA TYR A 142 -4.86 3.98 4.70
C TYR A 142 -3.94 4.90 5.50
N SER A 143 -4.41 6.10 5.82
CA SER A 143 -3.66 7.03 6.67
C SER A 143 -3.46 6.48 8.07
N ASN A 144 -4.44 5.76 8.60
CA ASN A 144 -4.31 5.11 9.89
C ASN A 144 -3.22 4.03 9.85
N LEU A 145 -3.19 3.24 8.78
CA LEU A 145 -2.14 2.25 8.59
C LEU A 145 -0.76 2.92 8.55
N LEU A 146 -0.68 4.00 7.81
CA LEU A 146 0.56 4.77 7.67
C LEU A 146 1.02 5.33 9.01
N ASN A 147 0.09 5.84 9.81
CA ASN A 147 0.39 6.37 11.14
C ASN A 147 0.91 5.27 12.07
N ASP A 148 0.32 4.09 12.02
CA ASP A 148 0.76 2.98 12.86
C ASP A 148 2.16 2.52 12.47
N LEU A 149 2.47 2.48 11.18
CA LEU A 149 3.83 2.19 10.73
C LEU A 149 4.82 3.27 11.17
N THR A 150 4.37 4.54 11.13
CA THR A 150 5.20 5.66 11.55
C THR A 150 5.61 5.53 13.02
N ILE A 151 4.66 5.14 13.87
CA ILE A 151 4.93 4.93 15.29
C ILE A 151 6.02 3.88 15.48
N LEU A 152 5.97 2.81 14.71
CA LEU A 152 7.00 1.78 14.76
C LEU A 152 8.37 2.31 14.36
N CYS A 153 8.42 3.21 13.39
CA CYS A 153 9.67 3.79 12.93
C CYS A 153 10.31 4.71 13.96
N GLU A 154 9.48 5.43 14.71
CA GLU A 154 9.95 6.47 15.63
C GLU A 154 10.22 5.98 17.05
N ASN A 155 9.93 4.73 17.30
CA ASN A 155 10.22 4.11 18.61
C ASN A 155 11.61 3.40 18.61
#